data_17aacda32515ccdda59bbf5225c275f0
#
_entry.id   17aacda32515ccdda59bbf5225c275f0
#
_cell.length_a   1.000
_cell.length_b   1.000
_cell.length_c   1.000
_cell.angle_alpha   90.00
_cell.angle_beta   90.00
_cell.angle_gamma   90.00
#
_symmetry.space_group_name_H-M   'P 1'
#
loop_
_entity.id
_entity.type
_entity.pdbx_description
1 polymer ?
#
loop_
_entity_poly.entity_id
_entity_poly.type
_entity_poly.pdbx_seq_one_letter_code
_entity_poly.pdbx_strand_id
1 'polypeptide(L)'
;MKNLIAILLLAVTLFSTCKKLEIEEGTPNCIRSKISAFEKDAFCSDPQVDEYQFQSEYVYVFIDGSCGADLAATVFDSKCNIKGRLGGIEGNTKINGEEFNSAKFIKTVWKK
;
A
#
# COMPACT_ATOMS: atom_id res chain seq x y z
N MET A 1 15.78 -54.38 11.21
CA MET A 1 14.87 -53.79 12.18
C MET A 1 15.34 -52.44 12.76
N LYS A 2 16.56 -52.07 12.54
CA LYS A 2 17.09 -50.84 13.14
C LYS A 2 17.11 -49.65 12.17
N ASN A 3 16.69 -49.85 10.94
CA ASN A 3 16.81 -48.83 9.89
C ASN A 3 15.50 -48.09 9.59
N LEU A 4 14.43 -48.42 10.32
CA LEU A 4 13.14 -47.77 10.13
C LEU A 4 13.01 -46.42 10.85
N ILE A 5 13.92 -46.14 11.77
CA ILE A 5 13.88 -44.91 12.57
C ILE A 5 14.59 -43.76 11.85
N ALA A 6 15.49 -44.08 10.94
CA ALA A 6 16.26 -43.06 10.21
C ALA A 6 15.46 -42.36 9.10
N ILE A 7 14.35 -42.95 8.67
CA ILE A 7 13.56 -42.42 7.55
C ILE A 7 12.52 -41.41 8.03
N LEU A 8 12.24 -41.38 9.32
CA LEU A 8 11.19 -40.51 9.87
C LEU A 8 11.69 -39.09 10.19
N LEU A 9 12.97 -38.82 10.01
CA LEU A 9 13.57 -37.53 10.36
C LEU A 9 13.76 -36.61 9.15
N LEU A 10 13.32 -37.02 7.98
CA LEU A 10 13.38 -36.16 6.79
C LEU A 10 11.99 -35.60 6.42
N ALA A 11 11.17 -35.30 7.41
CA ALA A 11 10.09 -34.38 7.19
C ALA A 11 10.72 -32.97 7.03
N VAL A 12 11.23 -32.72 5.85
CA VAL A 12 11.63 -31.38 5.45
C VAL A 12 10.34 -30.56 5.49
N THR A 13 10.16 -29.86 6.58
CA THR A 13 9.18 -28.80 6.66
C THR A 13 9.62 -27.73 5.67
N LEU A 14 9.07 -27.79 4.48
CA LEU A 14 9.17 -26.70 3.52
C LEU A 14 8.39 -25.53 4.11
N PHE A 15 9.06 -24.71 4.88
CA PHE A 15 8.54 -23.41 5.25
C PHE A 15 8.58 -22.54 3.99
N SER A 16 7.48 -22.51 3.27
CA SER A 16 7.27 -21.45 2.29
C SER A 16 7.07 -20.15 3.06
N THR A 17 8.13 -19.34 3.15
CA THR A 17 8.04 -17.98 3.66
C THR A 17 7.34 -17.12 2.63
N CYS A 18 6.01 -17.18 2.56
CA CYS A 18 5.23 -16.13 1.94
C CYS A 18 5.35 -14.90 2.84
N LYS A 19 6.10 -13.88 2.40
CA LYS A 19 6.07 -12.58 3.04
C LYS A 19 4.67 -12.01 2.86
N LYS A 20 3.87 -12.11 3.91
CA LYS A 20 2.58 -11.48 3.96
C LYS A 20 2.79 -9.98 4.17
N LEU A 21 2.19 -9.15 3.33
CA LEU A 21 2.23 -7.70 3.48
C LEU A 21 1.55 -7.31 4.80
N GLU A 22 2.20 -6.45 5.57
CA GLU A 22 1.66 -5.90 6.81
C GLU A 22 0.79 -4.68 6.49
N ILE A 23 -0.48 -4.92 6.22
CA ILE A 23 -1.47 -3.88 5.98
C ILE A 23 -2.33 -3.74 7.23
N GLU A 24 -2.55 -2.50 7.68
CA GLU A 24 -3.36 -2.20 8.86
C GLU A 24 -4.76 -2.82 8.77
N GLU A 25 -5.25 -3.35 9.89
CA GLU A 25 -6.61 -3.87 9.99
C GLU A 25 -7.64 -2.78 9.68
N GLY A 26 -8.75 -3.18 9.09
CA GLY A 26 -9.82 -2.27 8.70
C GLY A 26 -9.60 -1.60 7.37
N THR A 27 -8.45 -1.80 6.72
CA THR A 27 -8.23 -1.31 5.36
C THR A 27 -9.18 -2.02 4.38
N PRO A 28 -9.92 -1.29 3.52
CA PRO A 28 -10.85 -1.90 2.57
C PRO A 28 -10.18 -2.94 1.67
N ASN A 29 -10.90 -4.00 1.33
CA ASN A 29 -10.37 -5.10 0.53
C ASN A 29 -9.83 -4.65 -0.83
N CYS A 30 -10.51 -3.72 -1.51
CA CYS A 30 -10.03 -3.23 -2.79
C CYS A 30 -8.71 -2.45 -2.64
N ILE A 31 -8.54 -1.71 -1.55
CA ILE A 31 -7.28 -1.00 -1.26
C ILE A 31 -6.18 -2.01 -0.95
N ARG A 32 -6.47 -3.06 -0.18
CA ARG A 32 -5.51 -4.15 0.07
C ARG A 32 -5.01 -4.79 -1.22
N SER A 33 -5.91 -5.04 -2.17
CA SER A 33 -5.54 -5.61 -3.48
C SER A 33 -4.67 -4.65 -4.27
N LYS A 34 -4.96 -3.36 -4.24
CA LYS A 34 -4.14 -2.34 -4.89
C LYS A 34 -2.76 -2.21 -4.25
N ILE A 35 -2.67 -2.31 -2.93
CA ILE A 35 -1.37 -2.29 -2.23
C ILE A 35 -0.51 -3.48 -2.66
N SER A 36 -1.09 -4.67 -2.80
CA SER A 36 -0.36 -5.86 -3.25
C SER A 36 0.25 -5.67 -4.64
N ALA A 37 -0.47 -5.06 -5.57
CA ALA A 37 0.06 -4.72 -6.89
C ALA A 37 1.09 -3.59 -6.80
N PHE A 38 0.80 -2.57 -6.01
CA PHE A 38 1.65 -1.39 -5.84
C PHE A 38 3.02 -1.73 -5.24
N GLU A 39 3.07 -2.66 -4.32
CA GLU A 39 4.33 -3.13 -3.73
C GLU A 39 5.31 -3.64 -4.79
N LYS A 40 4.79 -4.24 -5.85
CA LYS A 40 5.60 -4.77 -6.96
C LYS A 40 5.90 -3.72 -8.02
N ASP A 41 4.98 -2.80 -8.26
CA ASP A 41 5.00 -1.89 -9.41
C ASP A 41 5.44 -0.48 -9.06
N ALA A 42 5.61 -0.14 -7.77
CA ALA A 42 6.01 1.19 -7.36
C ALA A 42 7.39 1.56 -7.93
N PHE A 43 7.50 2.82 -8.37
CA PHE A 43 8.72 3.31 -9.00
C PHE A 43 9.90 3.34 -8.03
N CYS A 44 9.67 3.66 -6.77
CA CYS A 44 10.70 3.72 -5.73
C CYS A 44 10.73 2.46 -4.86
N SER A 45 11.79 2.32 -4.06
CA SER A 45 11.94 1.21 -3.11
C SER A 45 11.26 1.44 -1.76
N ASP A 46 10.72 2.65 -1.54
CA ASP A 46 10.09 3.07 -0.29
C ASP A 46 8.63 3.55 -0.46
N PRO A 47 7.78 2.80 -1.18
CA PRO A 47 6.39 3.20 -1.34
C PRO A 47 5.62 3.10 -0.02
N GLN A 48 4.59 3.93 0.10
CA GLN A 48 3.68 3.89 1.25
C GLN A 48 2.28 4.31 0.84
N VAL A 49 1.31 3.91 1.63
CA VAL A 49 -0.09 4.29 1.46
C VAL A 49 -0.61 4.87 2.76
N ASP A 50 -1.12 6.09 2.68
CA ASP A 50 -1.66 6.84 3.81
C ASP A 50 -3.18 7.00 3.69
N GLU A 51 -3.87 6.87 4.82
CA GLU A 51 -5.30 7.13 4.92
C GLU A 51 -5.54 8.54 5.44
N TYR A 52 -6.45 9.24 4.77
CA TYR A 52 -6.93 10.56 5.17
C TYR A 52 -8.45 10.59 5.21
N GLN A 53 -8.99 11.53 5.97
CA GLN A 53 -10.39 11.92 5.85
C GLN A 53 -10.45 13.22 5.05
N PHE A 54 -11.20 13.20 3.96
CA PHE A 54 -11.30 14.32 3.02
C PHE A 54 -12.69 14.36 2.40
N GLN A 55 -13.33 15.52 2.38
CA GLN A 55 -14.68 15.69 1.84
C GLN A 55 -15.67 14.65 2.38
N SER A 56 -15.67 14.45 3.70
CA SER A 56 -16.58 13.53 4.42
C SER A 56 -16.42 12.04 4.06
N GLU A 57 -15.30 11.65 3.45
CA GLU A 57 -15.01 10.25 3.17
C GLU A 57 -13.55 9.90 3.51
N TYR A 58 -13.26 8.61 3.63
CA TYR A 58 -11.89 8.14 3.76
C TYR A 58 -11.28 7.98 2.37
N VAL A 59 -10.07 8.49 2.19
CA VAL A 59 -9.30 8.39 0.96
C VAL A 59 -7.92 7.82 1.25
N TYR A 60 -7.31 7.24 0.24
CA TYR A 60 -6.04 6.54 0.34
C TYR A 60 -5.07 7.11 -0.67
N VAL A 61 -3.94 7.61 -0.19
CA VAL A 61 -2.91 8.25 -1.00
C VAL A 61 -1.78 7.27 -1.22
N PHE A 62 -1.57 6.88 -2.47
CA PHE A 62 -0.52 5.94 -2.88
C PHE A 62 0.70 6.73 -3.32
N ILE A 63 1.75 6.67 -2.51
CA ILE A 63 3.00 7.42 -2.67
C ILE A 63 4.08 6.46 -3.16
N ASP A 64 4.64 6.71 -4.34
CA ASP A 64 5.67 5.83 -4.93
C ASP A 64 6.94 5.77 -4.10
N GLY A 65 7.25 6.84 -3.39
CA GLY A 65 8.42 6.93 -2.53
C GLY A 65 9.17 8.25 -2.72
N SER A 66 10.41 8.28 -2.25
CA SER A 66 11.23 9.49 -2.19
C SER A 66 12.33 9.57 -3.26
N CYS A 67 12.34 8.66 -4.24
CA CYS A 67 13.44 8.54 -5.21
C CYS A 67 13.36 9.52 -6.39
N GLY A 68 12.31 10.33 -6.48
CA GLY A 68 12.15 11.32 -7.55
C GLY A 68 11.45 12.58 -7.07
N ALA A 69 11.76 13.71 -7.69
CA ALA A 69 11.24 15.01 -7.29
C ALA A 69 9.82 15.29 -7.81
N ASP A 70 9.45 14.74 -8.96
CA ASP A 70 8.21 15.08 -9.68
C ASP A 70 7.23 13.91 -9.75
N LEU A 71 7.27 13.01 -8.75
CA LEU A 71 6.37 11.87 -8.69
C LEU A 71 4.98 12.32 -8.22
N ALA A 72 3.95 11.84 -8.91
CA ALA A 72 2.57 12.08 -8.51
C ALA A 72 2.08 10.96 -7.58
N ALA A 73 1.34 11.32 -6.53
CA ALA A 73 0.63 10.39 -5.69
C ALA A 73 -0.81 10.26 -6.18
N THR A 74 -1.31 9.03 -6.27
CA THR A 74 -2.69 8.78 -6.69
C THR A 74 -3.58 8.65 -5.46
N VAL A 75 -4.72 9.33 -5.49
CA VAL A 75 -5.71 9.32 -4.41
C VAL A 75 -6.91 8.48 -4.84
N PHE A 76 -7.25 7.46 -4.05
CA PHE A 76 -8.41 6.61 -4.24
C PHE A 76 -9.39 6.76 -3.09
N ASP A 77 -10.68 6.56 -3.36
CA ASP A 77 -11.66 6.38 -2.30
C ASP A 77 -11.64 4.93 -1.78
N SER A 78 -12.47 4.62 -0.78
CA SER A 78 -12.53 3.27 -0.19
C SER A 78 -13.08 2.19 -1.13
N LYS A 79 -13.65 2.58 -2.26
CA LYS A 79 -14.12 1.68 -3.33
C LYS A 79 -13.13 1.60 -4.50
N CYS A 80 -11.94 2.17 -4.33
CA CYS A 80 -10.88 2.21 -5.33
C CYS A 80 -11.20 3.04 -6.58
N ASN A 81 -12.12 3.99 -6.48
CA ASN A 81 -12.29 4.98 -7.52
C ASN A 81 -11.17 6.01 -7.41
N ILE A 82 -10.59 6.40 -8.54
CA ILE A 82 -9.57 7.45 -8.57
C ILE A 82 -10.25 8.80 -8.29
N LYS A 83 -9.76 9.49 -7.28
CA LYS A 83 -10.24 10.84 -6.93
C LYS A 83 -9.38 11.93 -7.56
N GLY A 84 -8.13 11.62 -7.87
CA GLY A 84 -7.18 12.53 -8.48
C GLY A 84 -5.74 12.17 -8.17
N ARG A 85 -4.85 13.09 -8.54
CA ARG A 85 -3.41 12.94 -8.32
C ARG A 85 -2.85 14.21 -7.69
N LEU A 86 -1.93 14.02 -6.74
CA LEU A 86 -1.22 15.10 -6.05
C LEU A 86 0.24 15.10 -6.49
N GLY A 87 0.83 16.30 -6.60
CA GLY A 87 2.22 16.45 -7.00
C GLY A 87 2.40 16.35 -8.51
N GLY A 88 3.46 15.65 -8.94
CA GLY A 88 3.85 15.59 -10.35
C GLY A 88 4.55 16.86 -10.80
N ILE A 89 4.85 16.96 -12.10
CA ILE A 89 5.55 18.10 -12.70
C ILE A 89 4.79 19.41 -12.48
N GLU A 90 3.48 19.36 -12.53
CA GLU A 90 2.60 20.53 -12.34
C GLU A 90 2.42 20.92 -10.87
N GLY A 91 2.85 20.06 -9.92
CA GLY A 91 2.71 20.32 -8.49
C GLY A 91 1.27 20.47 -8.04
N ASN A 92 0.37 19.60 -8.53
CA ASN A 92 -1.05 19.67 -8.19
C ASN A 92 -1.29 19.46 -6.70
N THR A 93 -2.06 20.37 -6.07
CA THR A 93 -2.38 20.33 -4.65
C THR A 93 -3.87 20.10 -4.37
N LYS A 94 -4.69 20.00 -5.40
CA LYS A 94 -6.15 19.94 -5.29
C LYS A 94 -6.71 18.59 -5.72
N ILE A 95 -7.72 18.14 -4.98
CA ILE A 95 -8.56 16.99 -5.33
C ILE A 95 -10.01 17.48 -5.36
N ASN A 96 -10.71 17.25 -6.47
CA ASN A 96 -12.10 17.71 -6.65
C ASN A 96 -12.25 19.21 -6.34
N GLY A 97 -11.30 20.03 -6.76
CA GLY A 97 -11.37 21.49 -6.61
C GLY A 97 -11.04 22.01 -5.21
N GLU A 98 -10.69 21.16 -4.26
CA GLU A 98 -10.34 21.55 -2.89
C GLU A 98 -8.89 21.24 -2.57
N GLU A 99 -8.21 22.13 -1.85
CA GLU A 99 -6.85 21.91 -1.39
C GLU A 99 -6.76 20.68 -0.50
N PHE A 100 -5.87 19.75 -0.84
CA PHE A 100 -5.72 18.51 -0.09
C PHE A 100 -5.08 18.73 1.29
N ASN A 101 -4.45 19.86 1.53
CA ASN A 101 -3.94 20.22 2.84
C ASN A 101 -5.03 20.37 3.90
N SER A 102 -6.31 20.50 3.49
CA SER A 102 -7.46 20.48 4.40
C SER A 102 -7.83 19.08 4.87
N ALA A 103 -7.27 18.04 4.26
CA ALA A 103 -7.50 16.65 4.63
C ALA A 103 -6.90 16.34 6.01
N LYS A 104 -7.61 15.51 6.79
CA LYS A 104 -7.13 15.04 8.08
C LYS A 104 -6.38 13.73 7.89
N PHE A 105 -5.10 13.72 8.22
CA PHE A 105 -4.30 12.49 8.26
C PHE A 105 -4.85 11.56 9.35
N ILE A 106 -5.07 10.29 9.00
CA ILE A 106 -5.55 9.27 9.94
C ILE A 106 -4.38 8.36 10.34
N LYS A 107 -3.80 7.66 9.38
CA LYS A 107 -2.67 6.75 9.62
C LYS A 107 -2.01 6.32 8.32
N THR A 108 -0.82 5.80 8.42
CA THR A 108 -0.19 5.02 7.34
C THR A 108 -0.75 3.60 7.40
N VAL A 109 -1.43 3.16 6.35
CA VAL A 109 -2.04 1.82 6.31
C VAL A 109 -1.06 0.76 5.84
N TRP A 110 -0.04 1.17 5.10
CA TRP A 110 1.03 0.28 4.63
C TRP A 110 2.27 1.08 4.25
N LYS A 111 3.41 0.49 4.53
CA LYS A 111 4.73 1.03 4.20
C LYS A 111 5.68 -0.12 3.90
N LYS A 112 6.45 0.01 2.82
CA LYS A 112 7.50 -0.97 2.48
C LYS A 112 8.78 -0.71 3.25
#